data_7345c61e12aa652e473e8f6146b200eb
#
_entry.id   7345c61e12aa652e473e8f6146b200eb
#
_cell.length_a   1.000
_cell.length_b   1.000
_cell.length_c   1.000
_cell.angle_alpha   90.00
_cell.angle_beta   90.00
_cell.angle_gamma   90.00
#
_symmetry.space_group_name_H-M   'P 1'
#
loop_
_entity.id
_entity.type
_entity.pdbx_description
1 polymer ?
#
loop_
_entity_poly.entity_id
_entity_poly.type
_entity_poly.pdbx_seq_one_letter_code
_entity_poly.pdbx_strand_id
1 'polypeptide(L)'
;SSSTAIRAAVRGADMNAGAEGSGFKSDEDRTAFIESVKQALYGSKIAAYAQGFDEISTASTKNDWNVDLGAMARIWRGGCIIRARFLDDITRAYQEDPGLASLLTAPVFTRALETALPSWRKVVATSALAGVPAPAFASSLAYVDQLRAPRLPAALIQGQRDFFGSHTYHRTDDPRGVYHVLWAQDGRPEEKWD
;
A
#
# COMPACT_ATOMS: atom_id res chain seq x y z
N SER A 1 -23.38 9.84 19.96
CA SER A 1 -23.12 8.57 19.27
C SER A 1 -22.06 7.78 20.02
N SER A 2 -22.10 6.44 19.96
CA SER A 2 -21.17 5.56 20.67
C SER A 2 -19.68 5.85 20.36
N SER A 3 -19.36 6.27 19.14
CA SER A 3 -17.98 6.60 18.73
C SER A 3 -17.40 7.82 19.47
N THR A 4 -18.22 8.80 19.83
CA THR A 4 -17.77 9.97 20.60
C THR A 4 -17.43 9.62 22.04
N ALA A 5 -18.25 8.76 22.66
CA ALA A 5 -18.00 8.27 24.02
C ALA A 5 -16.73 7.42 24.09
N ILE A 6 -16.51 6.52 23.12
CA ILE A 6 -15.30 5.70 23.03
C ILE A 6 -14.06 6.60 22.87
N ARG A 7 -14.10 7.60 21.98
CA ARG A 7 -12.98 8.53 21.79
C ARG A 7 -12.66 9.32 23.06
N ALA A 8 -13.69 9.76 23.80
CA ALA A 8 -13.50 10.48 25.06
C ALA A 8 -12.86 9.58 26.12
N ALA A 9 -13.32 8.34 26.26
CA ALA A 9 -12.77 7.37 27.20
C ALA A 9 -11.30 7.03 26.88
N VAL A 10 -10.98 6.78 25.61
CA VAL A 10 -9.61 6.48 25.17
C VAL A 10 -8.67 7.67 25.38
N ARG A 11 -9.14 8.91 25.13
CA ARG A 11 -8.34 10.11 25.42
C ARG A 11 -8.07 10.33 26.90
N GLY A 12 -9.00 9.91 27.78
CA GLY A 12 -8.85 10.02 29.22
C GLY A 12 -7.93 8.93 29.81
N ALA A 13 -7.62 7.88 29.06
CA ALA A 13 -6.66 6.87 29.48
C ALA A 13 -5.23 7.38 29.19
N ASP A 14 -4.33 7.19 30.15
CA ASP A 14 -2.90 7.51 29.94
C ASP A 14 -2.24 6.44 29.09
N MET A 15 -2.40 6.57 27.76
CA MET A 15 -1.81 5.67 26.75
C MET A 15 -0.65 6.34 25.99
N ASN A 16 -0.07 7.41 26.54
CA ASN A 16 1.07 8.13 25.94
C ASN A 16 2.43 7.49 26.25
N ALA A 17 2.46 6.37 26.96
CA ALA A 17 3.70 5.65 27.24
C ALA A 17 4.40 5.26 25.93
N GLY A 18 5.61 5.78 25.74
CA GLY A 18 6.40 5.54 24.53
C GLY A 18 6.17 6.53 23.38
N ALA A 19 5.24 7.50 23.50
CA ALA A 19 5.16 8.61 22.54
C ALA A 19 6.31 9.59 22.88
N GLU A 20 7.40 9.47 22.13
CA GLU A 20 8.47 10.47 22.22
C GLU A 20 7.96 11.79 21.62
N GLY A 21 8.18 12.89 22.33
CA GLY A 21 7.82 14.21 21.83
C GLY A 21 8.48 14.48 20.49
N SER A 22 7.68 14.81 19.48
CA SER A 22 8.14 15.19 18.13
C SER A 22 8.76 16.58 18.10
N GLY A 23 9.40 17.01 19.20
CA GLY A 23 10.03 18.32 19.28
C GLY A 23 11.11 18.48 18.22
N PHE A 24 10.85 19.33 17.21
CA PHE A 24 11.93 19.77 16.31
C PHE A 24 12.97 20.53 17.11
N LYS A 25 14.24 20.23 16.87
CA LYS A 25 15.36 20.86 17.59
C LYS A 25 15.65 22.27 17.08
N SER A 26 15.21 22.59 15.87
CA SER A 26 15.39 23.90 15.23
C SER A 26 14.31 24.17 14.17
N ASP A 27 14.22 25.41 13.70
CA ASP A 27 13.36 25.78 12.57
C ASP A 27 13.79 25.11 11.26
N GLU A 28 15.07 24.83 11.10
CA GLU A 28 15.60 24.09 9.95
C GLU A 28 15.11 22.64 9.97
N ASP A 29 15.14 21.96 11.12
CA ASP A 29 14.61 20.60 11.29
C ASP A 29 13.11 20.55 10.94
N ARG A 30 12.36 21.55 11.42
CA ARG A 30 10.93 21.68 11.12
C ARG A 30 10.68 21.86 9.62
N THR A 31 11.42 22.74 8.98
CA THR A 31 11.32 23.02 7.53
C THR A 31 11.67 21.77 6.71
N ALA A 32 12.73 21.08 7.07
CA ALA A 32 13.13 19.82 6.43
C ALA A 32 12.07 18.72 6.60
N PHE A 33 11.40 18.67 7.74
CA PHE A 33 10.31 17.71 7.96
C PHE A 33 9.06 18.06 7.14
N ILE A 34 8.72 19.34 7.01
CA ILE A 34 7.62 19.81 6.15
C ILE A 34 7.88 19.39 4.68
N GLU A 35 9.11 19.55 4.18
CA GLU A 35 9.46 19.07 2.84
C GLU A 35 9.36 17.54 2.75
N SER A 36 9.73 16.82 3.81
CA SER A 36 9.55 15.36 3.87
C SER A 36 8.07 14.97 3.79
N VAL A 37 7.18 15.70 4.45
CA VAL A 37 5.71 15.48 4.37
C VAL A 37 5.20 15.74 2.96
N LYS A 38 5.69 16.75 2.29
CA LYS A 38 5.35 17.05 0.88
C LYS A 38 5.74 15.89 -0.04
N GLN A 39 6.94 15.35 0.12
CA GLN A 39 7.42 14.18 -0.64
C GLN A 39 6.58 12.93 -0.32
N ALA A 40 6.28 12.68 0.95
CA ALA A 40 5.44 11.59 1.39
C ALA A 40 4.03 11.69 0.78
N LEU A 41 3.44 12.88 0.75
CA LEU A 41 2.13 13.14 0.14
C LEU A 41 2.15 12.84 -1.36
N TYR A 42 3.20 13.24 -2.05
CA TYR A 42 3.32 12.97 -3.49
C TYR A 42 3.51 11.48 -3.77
N GLY A 43 4.38 10.80 -3.04
CA GLY A 43 4.59 9.36 -3.16
C GLY A 43 3.33 8.54 -2.84
N SER A 44 2.63 8.87 -1.76
CA SER A 44 1.38 8.19 -1.39
C SER A 44 0.27 8.41 -2.40
N LYS A 45 0.22 9.60 -3.01
CA LYS A 45 -0.71 9.89 -4.09
C LYS A 45 -0.44 9.03 -5.33
N ILE A 46 0.82 8.90 -5.75
CA ILE A 46 1.20 8.02 -6.87
C ILE A 46 0.76 6.58 -6.57
N ALA A 47 1.05 6.08 -5.37
CA ALA A 47 0.68 4.72 -4.97
C ALA A 47 -0.84 4.48 -4.98
N ALA A 48 -1.62 5.43 -4.45
CA ALA A 48 -3.08 5.35 -4.41
C ALA A 48 -3.70 5.32 -5.82
N TYR A 49 -3.18 6.16 -6.73
CA TYR A 49 -3.65 6.13 -8.13
C TYR A 49 -3.21 4.86 -8.84
N ALA A 50 -1.97 4.40 -8.64
CA ALA A 50 -1.50 3.15 -9.23
C ALA A 50 -2.41 1.99 -8.81
N GLN A 51 -2.72 1.85 -7.52
CA GLN A 51 -3.64 0.82 -7.03
C GLN A 51 -5.02 0.91 -7.69
N GLY A 52 -5.60 2.09 -7.81
CA GLY A 52 -6.90 2.28 -8.46
C GLY A 52 -6.88 1.95 -9.96
N PHE A 53 -5.82 2.31 -10.67
CA PHE A 53 -5.66 1.97 -12.08
C PHE A 53 -5.39 0.47 -12.29
N ASP A 54 -4.63 -0.17 -11.40
CA ASP A 54 -4.40 -1.62 -11.42
C ASP A 54 -5.72 -2.39 -11.21
N GLU A 55 -6.60 -1.89 -10.31
CA GLU A 55 -7.94 -2.45 -10.09
C GLU A 55 -8.83 -2.30 -11.35
N ILE A 56 -8.87 -1.12 -11.96
CA ILE A 56 -9.64 -0.86 -13.19
C ILE A 56 -9.13 -1.76 -14.33
N SER A 57 -7.81 -1.86 -14.51
CA SER A 57 -7.18 -2.71 -15.52
C SER A 57 -7.55 -4.18 -15.34
N THR A 58 -7.45 -4.67 -14.10
CA THR A 58 -7.80 -6.06 -13.76
C THR A 58 -9.26 -6.35 -14.02
N ALA A 59 -10.16 -5.45 -13.59
CA ALA A 59 -11.59 -5.58 -13.84
C ALA A 59 -11.94 -5.52 -15.33
N SER A 60 -11.30 -4.61 -16.07
CA SER A 60 -11.46 -4.46 -17.51
C SER A 60 -11.09 -5.75 -18.26
N THR A 61 -9.94 -6.33 -17.92
CA THR A 61 -9.49 -7.60 -18.52
C THR A 61 -10.42 -8.75 -18.16
N LYS A 62 -10.82 -8.87 -16.88
CA LYS A 62 -11.68 -9.95 -16.40
C LYS A 62 -13.07 -9.96 -17.03
N ASN A 63 -13.58 -8.78 -17.39
CA ASN A 63 -14.95 -8.60 -17.89
C ASN A 63 -15.00 -8.18 -19.36
N ASP A 64 -13.87 -8.19 -20.09
CA ASP A 64 -13.77 -7.80 -21.49
C ASP A 64 -14.31 -6.38 -21.81
N TRP A 65 -14.10 -5.44 -20.88
CA TRP A 65 -14.61 -4.07 -21.01
C TRP A 65 -13.78 -3.18 -21.93
N ASN A 66 -12.53 -3.54 -22.20
CA ASN A 66 -11.61 -2.77 -23.04
C ASN A 66 -11.46 -1.30 -22.62
N VAL A 67 -11.33 -1.03 -21.33
CA VAL A 67 -11.22 0.32 -20.80
C VAL A 67 -9.91 0.97 -21.22
N ASP A 68 -9.98 2.15 -21.86
CA ASP A 68 -8.81 3.00 -22.12
C ASP A 68 -8.42 3.74 -20.81
N LEU A 69 -7.36 3.28 -20.15
CA LEU A 69 -6.88 3.84 -18.88
C LEU A 69 -6.37 5.28 -19.04
N GLY A 70 -5.78 5.62 -20.18
CA GLY A 70 -5.37 6.99 -20.50
C GLY A 70 -6.57 7.92 -20.64
N ALA A 71 -7.66 7.45 -21.26
CA ALA A 71 -8.92 8.20 -21.35
C ALA A 71 -9.53 8.42 -19.96
N MET A 72 -9.51 7.40 -19.09
CA MET A 72 -9.97 7.54 -17.69
C MET A 72 -9.23 8.66 -16.95
N ALA A 73 -7.91 8.73 -17.07
CA ALA A 73 -7.13 9.80 -16.48
C ALA A 73 -7.51 11.18 -17.03
N ARG A 74 -7.77 11.30 -18.33
CA ARG A 74 -8.22 12.56 -18.97
C ARG A 74 -9.58 13.03 -18.47
N ILE A 75 -10.54 12.10 -18.29
CA ILE A 75 -11.88 12.42 -17.78
C ILE A 75 -11.77 13.02 -16.37
N TRP A 76 -10.93 12.45 -15.51
CA TRP A 76 -10.75 12.95 -14.13
C TRP A 76 -10.08 14.31 -14.07
N ARG A 77 -9.36 14.73 -15.11
CA ARG A 77 -8.75 16.05 -15.15
C ARG A 77 -9.75 17.19 -15.36
N GLY A 78 -10.87 16.94 -16.00
CA GLY A 78 -11.90 17.93 -16.31
C GLY A 78 -13.19 17.67 -15.54
N GLY A 79 -13.68 18.66 -14.79
CA GLY A 79 -14.99 18.57 -14.12
C GLY A 79 -15.04 17.66 -12.87
N CYS A 80 -13.90 17.27 -12.33
CA CYS A 80 -13.79 16.41 -11.15
C CYS A 80 -13.03 17.11 -10.02
N ILE A 81 -13.39 16.81 -8.76
CA ILE A 81 -12.70 17.34 -7.56
C ILE A 81 -11.24 16.87 -7.47
N ILE A 82 -10.92 15.71 -8.03
CA ILE A 82 -9.56 15.16 -8.05
C ILE A 82 -8.66 15.76 -9.15
N ARG A 83 -9.11 16.80 -9.82
CA ARG A 83 -8.37 17.53 -10.85
C ARG A 83 -6.93 17.82 -10.43
N ALA A 84 -5.96 17.24 -11.13
CA ALA A 84 -4.54 17.39 -10.86
C ALA A 84 -3.69 17.33 -12.13
N ARG A 85 -2.59 18.10 -12.17
CA ARG A 85 -1.65 18.09 -13.32
C ARG A 85 -1.04 16.70 -13.54
N PHE A 86 -0.80 15.99 -12.48
CA PHE A 86 -0.25 14.63 -12.49
C PHE A 86 -1.12 13.61 -13.27
N LEU A 87 -2.43 13.88 -13.51
CA LEU A 87 -3.27 13.06 -14.39
C LEU A 87 -2.81 13.11 -15.85
N ASP A 88 -2.15 14.18 -16.29
CA ASP A 88 -1.53 14.24 -17.61
C ASP A 88 -0.36 13.28 -17.74
N ASP A 89 0.42 13.12 -16.67
CA ASP A 89 1.53 12.17 -16.63
C ASP A 89 1.01 10.72 -16.69
N ILE A 90 -0.14 10.43 -16.03
CA ILE A 90 -0.81 9.13 -16.13
C ILE A 90 -1.29 8.89 -17.57
N THR A 91 -1.97 9.87 -18.15
CA THR A 91 -2.43 9.78 -19.54
C THR A 91 -1.28 9.47 -20.48
N ARG A 92 -0.16 10.19 -20.34
CA ARG A 92 1.03 9.99 -21.16
C ARG A 92 1.65 8.61 -20.95
N ALA A 93 1.75 8.14 -19.71
CA ALA A 93 2.31 6.83 -19.42
C ALA A 93 1.56 5.71 -20.15
N TYR A 94 0.22 5.73 -20.15
CA TYR A 94 -0.59 4.74 -20.89
C TYR A 94 -0.62 4.97 -22.42
N GLN A 95 -0.35 6.18 -22.89
CA GLN A 95 -0.17 6.44 -24.32
C GLN A 95 1.17 5.91 -24.83
N GLU A 96 2.23 6.05 -24.05
CA GLU A 96 3.58 5.55 -24.38
C GLU A 96 3.66 4.02 -24.25
N ASP A 97 2.96 3.44 -23.27
CA ASP A 97 2.87 1.99 -23.06
C ASP A 97 1.43 1.57 -22.72
N PRO A 98 0.61 1.22 -23.72
CA PRO A 98 -0.74 0.72 -23.48
C PRO A 98 -0.82 -0.58 -22.68
N GLY A 99 0.28 -1.34 -22.63
CA GLY A 99 0.41 -2.59 -21.86
C GLY A 99 1.06 -2.41 -20.49
N LEU A 100 1.23 -1.17 -20.03
CA LEU A 100 1.86 -0.86 -18.74
C LEU A 100 1.20 -1.65 -17.61
N ALA A 101 1.98 -2.50 -16.94
CA ALA A 101 1.49 -3.39 -15.89
C ALA A 101 1.02 -2.64 -14.65
N SER A 102 1.67 -1.52 -14.31
CA SER A 102 1.30 -0.63 -13.20
C SER A 102 1.95 0.74 -13.40
N LEU A 103 1.28 1.81 -12.97
CA LEU A 103 1.86 3.15 -12.97
C LEU A 103 3.17 3.23 -12.16
N LEU A 104 3.36 2.36 -11.17
CA LEU A 104 4.60 2.30 -10.38
C LEU A 104 5.84 1.97 -11.22
N THR A 105 5.65 1.31 -12.38
CA THR A 105 6.74 0.94 -13.30
C THR A 105 6.98 1.97 -14.42
N ALA A 106 6.09 2.94 -14.57
CA ALA A 106 6.31 4.02 -15.55
C ALA A 106 7.51 4.89 -15.13
N PRO A 107 8.46 5.20 -16.05
CA PRO A 107 9.72 5.87 -15.69
C PRO A 107 9.55 7.20 -14.94
N VAL A 108 8.51 7.96 -15.25
CA VAL A 108 8.21 9.23 -14.56
C VAL A 108 7.85 9.01 -13.10
N PHE A 109 7.05 7.99 -12.81
CA PHE A 109 6.61 7.68 -11.45
C PHE A 109 7.64 6.89 -10.67
N THR A 110 8.38 5.99 -11.30
CA THR A 110 9.49 5.28 -10.65
C THR A 110 10.53 6.28 -10.10
N ARG A 111 10.98 7.24 -10.90
CA ARG A 111 11.93 8.29 -10.45
C ARG A 111 11.36 9.15 -9.32
N ALA A 112 10.07 9.51 -9.42
CA ALA A 112 9.41 10.29 -8.38
C ALA A 112 9.33 9.51 -7.04
N LEU A 113 9.03 8.22 -7.11
CA LEU A 113 8.99 7.34 -5.93
C LEU A 113 10.38 7.12 -5.32
N GLU A 114 11.41 6.90 -6.14
CA GLU A 114 12.80 6.80 -5.68
C GLU A 114 13.21 8.03 -4.86
N THR A 115 12.82 9.22 -5.32
CA THR A 115 13.06 10.47 -4.61
C THR A 115 12.25 10.59 -3.33
N ALA A 116 10.97 10.19 -3.36
CA ALA A 116 10.03 10.37 -2.25
C ALA A 116 10.22 9.33 -1.11
N LEU A 117 10.60 8.09 -1.44
CA LEU A 117 10.60 6.97 -0.48
C LEU A 117 11.38 7.22 0.81
N PRO A 118 12.60 7.79 0.81
CA PRO A 118 13.33 8.06 2.06
C PRO A 118 12.56 9.00 2.99
N SER A 119 12.04 10.10 2.43
CA SER A 119 11.23 11.08 3.16
C SER A 119 9.91 10.49 3.65
N TRP A 120 9.27 9.68 2.83
CA TRP A 120 8.02 9.03 3.17
C TRP A 120 8.18 8.04 4.33
N ARG A 121 9.22 7.22 4.32
CA ARG A 121 9.57 6.34 5.45
C ARG A 121 9.82 7.13 6.73
N LYS A 122 10.56 8.25 6.62
CA LYS A 122 10.82 9.15 7.75
C LYS A 122 9.51 9.69 8.34
N VAL A 123 8.58 10.14 7.50
CA VAL A 123 7.28 10.67 7.95
C VAL A 123 6.46 9.60 8.66
N VAL A 124 6.34 8.39 8.11
CA VAL A 124 5.59 7.29 8.72
C VAL A 124 6.20 6.89 10.06
N ALA A 125 7.53 6.74 10.13
CA ALA A 125 8.22 6.38 11.36
C ALA A 125 8.07 7.46 12.43
N THR A 126 8.29 8.73 12.08
CA THR A 126 8.14 9.86 13.01
C THR A 126 6.70 9.99 13.51
N SER A 127 5.72 9.82 12.65
CA SER A 127 4.30 9.86 13.04
C SER A 127 3.97 8.76 14.05
N ALA A 128 4.47 7.54 13.83
CA ALA A 128 4.26 6.43 14.75
C ALA A 128 4.92 6.68 16.12
N LEU A 129 6.17 7.14 16.13
CA LEU A 129 6.92 7.47 17.37
C LEU A 129 6.26 8.62 18.14
N ALA A 130 5.69 9.59 17.44
CA ALA A 130 5.02 10.74 18.03
C ALA A 130 3.56 10.48 18.44
N GLY A 131 3.03 9.27 18.21
CA GLY A 131 1.63 8.96 18.46
C GLY A 131 0.64 9.71 17.54
N VAL A 132 1.11 10.22 16.41
CA VAL A 132 0.28 10.93 15.41
C VAL A 132 -0.23 9.94 14.37
N PRO A 133 -1.55 9.72 14.26
CA PRO A 133 -2.09 8.77 13.31
C PRO A 133 -1.94 9.28 11.87
N ALA A 134 -1.27 8.48 11.04
CA ALA A 134 -1.06 8.76 9.61
C ALA A 134 -1.41 7.52 8.75
N PRO A 135 -2.65 6.97 8.85
CA PRO A 135 -3.00 5.68 8.24
C PRO A 135 -2.88 5.68 6.72
N ALA A 136 -3.23 6.75 6.04
CA ALA A 136 -3.13 6.83 4.58
C ALA A 136 -1.66 6.78 4.10
N PHE A 137 -0.75 7.48 4.77
CA PHE A 137 0.68 7.39 4.45
C PHE A 137 1.24 5.99 4.73
N ALA A 138 0.87 5.40 5.87
CA ALA A 138 1.38 4.09 6.27
C ALA A 138 0.87 2.97 5.34
N SER A 139 -0.42 2.94 5.03
CA SER A 139 -1.01 1.92 4.16
C SER A 139 -0.52 2.00 2.72
N SER A 140 -0.40 3.21 2.17
CA SER A 140 0.13 3.40 0.81
C SER A 140 1.61 3.00 0.72
N LEU A 141 2.41 3.29 1.74
CA LEU A 141 3.81 2.83 1.80
C LEU A 141 3.89 1.31 1.87
N ALA A 142 3.07 0.69 2.72
CA ALA A 142 3.01 -0.76 2.85
C ALA A 142 2.60 -1.42 1.52
N TYR A 143 1.67 -0.82 0.77
CA TYR A 143 1.29 -1.30 -0.57
C TYR A 143 2.49 -1.34 -1.52
N VAL A 144 3.25 -0.25 -1.63
CA VAL A 144 4.44 -0.19 -2.47
C VAL A 144 5.50 -1.21 -2.02
N ASP A 145 5.70 -1.34 -0.70
CA ASP A 145 6.68 -2.29 -0.16
C ASP A 145 6.27 -3.75 -0.40
N GLN A 146 4.97 -4.07 -0.29
CA GLN A 146 4.45 -5.41 -0.59
C GLN A 146 4.66 -5.79 -2.05
N LEU A 147 4.40 -4.89 -2.99
CA LEU A 147 4.61 -5.15 -4.43
C LEU A 147 6.09 -5.35 -4.77
N ARG A 148 7.00 -4.74 -4.01
CA ARG A 148 8.45 -4.87 -4.23
C ARG A 148 9.08 -6.05 -3.50
N ALA A 149 8.42 -6.59 -2.49
CA ALA A 149 8.97 -7.66 -1.68
C ALA A 149 8.97 -8.99 -2.46
N PRO A 150 10.12 -9.65 -2.60
CA PRO A 150 10.18 -10.96 -3.27
C PRO A 150 9.45 -12.04 -2.48
N ARG A 151 9.24 -11.82 -1.19
CA ARG A 151 8.52 -12.73 -0.29
C ARG A 151 7.77 -11.93 0.77
N LEU A 152 6.49 -12.21 0.91
CA LEU A 152 5.61 -11.57 1.88
C LEU A 152 5.48 -12.40 3.17
N PRO A 153 5.15 -11.77 4.31
CA PRO A 153 4.76 -12.47 5.54
C PRO A 153 3.40 -13.22 5.41
N ALA A 154 2.76 -13.14 4.24
CA ALA A 154 1.51 -13.83 3.91
C ALA A 154 1.59 -15.35 4.09
N ALA A 155 2.78 -15.96 4.04
CA ALA A 155 2.98 -17.38 4.32
C ALA A 155 2.51 -17.77 5.74
N LEU A 156 2.75 -16.90 6.75
CA LEU A 156 2.26 -17.12 8.10
C LEU A 156 0.74 -17.11 8.18
N ILE A 157 0.11 -16.15 7.48
CA ILE A 157 -1.35 -16.05 7.41
C ILE A 157 -1.94 -17.26 6.72
N GLN A 158 -1.33 -17.71 5.61
CA GLN A 158 -1.78 -18.89 4.88
C GLN A 158 -1.59 -20.17 5.71
N GLY A 159 -0.47 -20.31 6.43
CA GLY A 159 -0.26 -21.41 7.37
C GLY A 159 -1.30 -21.41 8.51
N GLN A 160 -1.66 -20.25 9.04
CA GLN A 160 -2.73 -20.13 10.02
C GLN A 160 -4.09 -20.56 9.44
N ARG A 161 -4.41 -20.14 8.21
CA ARG A 161 -5.66 -20.55 7.54
C ARG A 161 -5.70 -22.05 7.30
N ASP A 162 -4.57 -22.65 6.95
CA ASP A 162 -4.44 -24.10 6.80
C ASP A 162 -4.61 -24.82 8.14
N PHE A 163 -4.03 -24.27 9.22
CA PHE A 163 -4.12 -24.83 10.56
C PHE A 163 -5.55 -24.93 11.08
N PHE A 164 -6.36 -23.88 10.99
CA PHE A 164 -7.70 -23.88 11.58
C PHE A 164 -8.82 -24.27 10.63
N GLY A 165 -8.57 -24.31 9.32
CA GLY A 165 -9.63 -24.50 8.34
C GLY A 165 -9.25 -25.36 7.13
N SER A 166 -8.09 -25.97 7.11
CA SER A 166 -7.59 -26.78 5.98
C SER A 166 -7.69 -26.03 4.63
N HIS A 167 -7.36 -24.72 4.66
CA HIS A 167 -7.49 -23.88 3.46
C HIS A 167 -6.37 -24.09 2.44
N THR A 168 -5.49 -25.05 2.71
CA THR A 168 -4.38 -25.45 1.84
C THR A 168 -3.42 -24.30 1.49
N TYR A 169 -2.34 -24.60 0.81
CA TYR A 169 -1.39 -23.62 0.31
C TYR A 169 -0.62 -24.17 -0.91
N HIS A 170 0.04 -23.29 -1.65
CA HIS A 170 0.97 -23.64 -2.70
C HIS A 170 2.39 -23.47 -2.20
N ARG A 171 3.26 -24.43 -2.54
CA ARG A 171 4.68 -24.33 -2.23
C ARG A 171 5.41 -23.51 -3.28
N THR A 172 6.50 -22.85 -2.89
CA THR A 172 7.33 -22.07 -3.82
C THR A 172 8.09 -22.96 -4.81
N ASP A 173 8.39 -24.19 -4.41
CA ASP A 173 9.05 -25.22 -5.24
C ASP A 173 8.06 -26.05 -6.09
N ASP A 174 6.77 -26.01 -5.77
CA ASP A 174 5.68 -26.56 -6.59
C ASP A 174 4.47 -25.60 -6.60
N PRO A 175 4.51 -24.53 -7.41
CA PRO A 175 3.46 -23.49 -7.41
C PRO A 175 2.09 -23.96 -7.90
N ARG A 176 2.02 -25.14 -8.53
CA ARG A 176 0.75 -25.74 -9.02
C ARG A 176 0.20 -26.81 -8.08
N GLY A 177 1.03 -27.36 -7.22
CA GLY A 177 0.62 -28.33 -6.21
C GLY A 177 -0.18 -27.66 -5.10
N VAL A 178 -1.20 -28.34 -4.62
CA VAL A 178 -2.02 -27.94 -3.46
C VAL A 178 -1.59 -28.77 -2.27
N TYR A 179 -1.28 -28.15 -1.15
CA TYR A 179 -0.73 -28.80 0.03
C TYR A 179 -1.54 -28.47 1.28
N HIS A 180 -1.57 -29.44 2.20
CA HIS A 180 -2.15 -29.32 3.54
C HIS A 180 -1.25 -30.01 4.56
N VAL A 181 -1.12 -29.42 5.74
CA VAL A 181 -0.44 -30.07 6.87
C VAL A 181 -1.46 -30.73 7.77
N LEU A 182 -1.26 -32.00 8.08
CA LEU A 182 -2.09 -32.74 9.01
C LEU A 182 -1.75 -32.34 10.46
N TRP A 183 -2.20 -31.15 10.83
CA TRP A 183 -1.82 -30.45 12.08
C TRP A 183 -2.13 -31.22 13.35
N ALA A 184 -3.13 -32.10 13.33
CA ALA A 184 -3.55 -32.92 14.47
C ALA A 184 -2.75 -34.22 14.61
N GLN A 185 -1.92 -34.58 13.63
CA GLN A 185 -1.11 -35.81 13.65
C GLN A 185 0.30 -35.54 14.21
N ASP A 186 0.83 -36.55 14.86
CA ASP A 186 2.23 -36.52 15.33
C ASP A 186 3.18 -36.33 14.14
N GLY A 187 4.17 -35.42 14.30
CA GLY A 187 5.09 -35.06 13.23
C GLY A 187 4.52 -34.10 12.19
N ARG A 188 3.22 -33.81 12.23
CA ARG A 188 2.53 -32.88 11.32
C ARG A 188 2.91 -33.07 9.86
N PRO A 189 2.67 -34.26 9.28
CA PRO A 189 3.07 -34.52 7.90
C PRO A 189 2.34 -33.60 6.92
N GLU A 190 3.02 -33.25 5.84
CA GLU A 190 2.46 -32.51 4.72
C GLU A 190 1.91 -33.50 3.70
N GLU A 191 0.71 -33.24 3.21
CA GLU A 191 0.08 -34.00 2.12
C GLU A 191 -0.15 -33.12 0.91
N LYS A 192 0.01 -33.71 -0.27
CA LYS A 192 -0.40 -33.07 -1.52
C LYS A 192 -1.84 -33.47 -1.81
N TRP A 193 -2.67 -32.46 -2.04
CA TRP A 193 -4.07 -32.66 -2.44
C TRP A 193 -4.20 -32.53 -3.96
N ASP A 194 -4.95 -33.42 -4.57
CA ASP A 194 -5.22 -33.46 -6.02
C ASP A 194 -6.43 -32.59 -6.39
#